data_dc4983394ff6b9ba6773ad369ff49ba9
#
_entry.id   dc4983394ff6b9ba6773ad369ff49ba9
#
_cell.length_a   1.000
_cell.length_b   1.000
_cell.length_c   1.000
_cell.angle_alpha   90.00
_cell.angle_beta   90.00
_cell.angle_gamma   90.00
#
_symmetry.space_group_name_H-M   'P 1'
#
loop_
_entity.id
_entity.type
_entity.pdbx_description
1 polymer ?
#
loop_
_entity_poly.entity_id
_entity_poly.type
_entity_poly.pdbx_seq_one_letter_code
_entity_poly.pdbx_strand_id
1 'polypeptide(L)'
;MVVFGEDVQAKIRANNRNWDARAPIHARSRFYGIGDRDPMSWFAPFEWRDLGRLDGREVVHLQCHLGVETMAFALKGARVTGLDFSCVCVREAQRVAREAGLTIDYVHADVYGAVEALGAERFDIVYTGKGALCYLPDLTEWAQTTARLLKPGGFLYLVEFHPLLNALGPIQRPGETRDLVIRRDYLGGRGAVERDSTHTYTDGPALASDTLHYEWSHGVGEVVTALAEAGFSLGRLTETCLLPWQRWPAMVRTQHGWWTMSPSEPRFPLIYGLKASKPTRLK
;
A
#
# COMPACT_ATOMS: atom_id res chain seq x y z
N MET A 1 -10.78 -12.34 15.58
CA MET A 1 -10.49 -10.89 15.43
C MET A 1 -9.55 -10.46 16.55
N VAL A 2 -8.46 -9.81 16.21
CA VAL A 2 -7.54 -9.23 17.21
C VAL A 2 -8.24 -8.10 17.99
N VAL A 3 -8.03 -8.04 19.29
CA VAL A 3 -8.58 -6.96 20.14
C VAL A 3 -7.40 -6.10 20.60
N PHE A 4 -7.23 -4.98 19.95
CA PHE A 4 -6.24 -3.98 20.37
C PHE A 4 -6.66 -3.26 21.64
N GLY A 5 -5.69 -2.83 22.44
CA GLY A 5 -5.94 -1.94 23.56
C GLY A 5 -6.60 -0.62 23.12
N GLU A 6 -7.31 0.04 24.04
CA GLU A 6 -8.13 1.22 23.75
C GLU A 6 -7.37 2.36 23.07
N ASP A 7 -6.10 2.60 23.44
CA ASP A 7 -5.21 3.59 22.82
C ASP A 7 -4.97 3.29 21.33
N VAL A 8 -4.64 2.05 20.98
CA VAL A 8 -4.40 1.64 19.59
C VAL A 8 -5.68 1.74 18.77
N GLN A 9 -6.81 1.31 19.34
CA GLN A 9 -8.12 1.45 18.70
C GLN A 9 -8.49 2.92 18.43
N ALA A 10 -8.17 3.83 19.36
CA ALA A 10 -8.41 5.26 19.16
C ALA A 10 -7.58 5.81 17.98
N LYS A 11 -6.33 5.38 17.83
CA LYS A 11 -5.44 5.73 16.70
C LYS A 11 -5.96 5.18 15.37
N ILE A 12 -6.42 3.92 15.33
CA ILE A 12 -7.06 3.33 14.14
C ILE A 12 -8.29 4.14 13.73
N ARG A 13 -9.15 4.50 14.70
CA ARG A 13 -10.33 5.35 14.42
C ARG A 13 -9.95 6.75 13.91
N ALA A 14 -8.88 7.35 14.43
CA ALA A 14 -8.37 8.62 13.91
C ALA A 14 -7.88 8.49 12.46
N ASN A 15 -7.13 7.44 12.15
CA ASN A 15 -6.71 7.13 10.79
C ASN A 15 -7.89 6.94 9.85
N ASN A 16 -8.93 6.23 10.28
CA ASN A 16 -10.14 6.03 9.48
C ASN A 16 -10.80 7.38 9.12
N ARG A 17 -11.05 8.26 10.11
CA ARG A 17 -11.62 9.59 9.85
C ARG A 17 -10.72 10.45 8.94
N ASN A 18 -9.41 10.39 9.15
CA ASN A 18 -8.45 11.12 8.33
C ASN A 18 -8.49 10.64 6.87
N TRP A 19 -8.57 9.32 6.62
CA TRP A 19 -8.71 8.77 5.26
C TRP A 19 -10.07 9.08 4.64
N ASP A 20 -11.16 9.08 5.43
CA ASP A 20 -12.47 9.55 4.97
C ASP A 20 -12.43 11.01 4.50
N ALA A 21 -11.71 11.88 5.23
CA ALA A 21 -11.54 13.28 4.85
C ALA A 21 -10.63 13.47 3.62
N ARG A 22 -9.60 12.65 3.45
CA ARG A 22 -8.67 12.68 2.30
C ARG A 22 -9.29 12.18 0.99
N ALA A 23 -10.13 11.16 1.05
CA ALA A 23 -10.62 10.45 -0.12
C ALA A 23 -11.26 11.36 -1.19
N PRO A 24 -12.12 12.34 -0.87
CA PRO A 24 -12.70 13.24 -1.86
C PRO A 24 -11.67 14.19 -2.49
N ILE A 25 -10.61 14.55 -1.77
CA ILE A 25 -9.52 15.39 -2.28
C ILE A 25 -8.68 14.57 -3.25
N HIS A 26 -8.29 13.35 -2.85
CA HIS A 26 -7.53 12.44 -3.66
C HIS A 26 -8.25 12.08 -4.96
N ALA A 27 -9.55 11.79 -4.89
CA ALA A 27 -10.36 11.43 -6.06
C ALA A 27 -10.42 12.53 -7.15
N ARG A 28 -10.22 13.79 -6.76
CA ARG A 28 -10.21 14.95 -7.68
C ARG A 28 -8.82 15.46 -8.02
N SER A 29 -7.78 14.88 -7.42
CA SER A 29 -6.42 15.35 -7.60
C SER A 29 -5.85 14.99 -8.97
N ARG A 30 -5.00 15.87 -9.50
CA ARG A 30 -4.19 15.55 -10.69
C ARG A 30 -3.16 14.46 -10.42
N PHE A 31 -2.78 14.31 -9.15
CA PHE A 31 -1.86 13.23 -8.74
C PHE A 31 -2.42 11.85 -9.09
N TYR A 32 -3.67 11.58 -8.73
CA TYR A 32 -4.32 10.32 -9.10
C TYR A 32 -4.78 10.30 -10.56
N GLY A 33 -5.21 11.46 -11.11
CA GLY A 33 -5.60 11.59 -12.53
C GLY A 33 -6.67 10.59 -12.93
N ILE A 34 -7.68 10.39 -12.06
CA ILE A 34 -8.74 9.42 -12.29
C ILE A 34 -9.51 9.76 -13.58
N GLY A 35 -9.61 8.80 -14.47
CA GLY A 35 -10.19 8.97 -15.80
C GLY A 35 -9.16 9.29 -16.89
N ASP A 36 -8.07 9.98 -16.57
CA ASP A 36 -7.04 10.39 -17.54
C ASP A 36 -5.77 9.53 -17.46
N ARG A 37 -5.44 9.04 -16.26
CA ARG A 37 -4.23 8.27 -16.05
C ARG A 37 -4.51 6.77 -16.18
N ASP A 38 -3.72 6.07 -17.01
CA ASP A 38 -3.79 4.62 -17.12
C ASP A 38 -3.49 3.96 -15.76
N PRO A 39 -4.43 3.16 -15.20
CA PRO A 39 -4.23 2.41 -13.96
C PRO A 39 -2.97 1.54 -13.96
N MET A 40 -2.57 1.03 -15.13
CA MET A 40 -1.36 0.23 -15.28
C MET A 40 -0.08 0.99 -14.95
N SER A 41 -0.09 2.32 -15.09
CA SER A 41 1.07 3.19 -14.83
C SER A 41 1.45 3.29 -13.35
N TRP A 42 0.58 2.83 -12.44
CA TRP A 42 0.87 2.76 -11.01
C TRP A 42 1.79 1.60 -10.62
N PHE A 43 2.05 0.69 -11.57
CA PHE A 43 2.92 -0.46 -11.37
C PHE A 43 4.25 -0.27 -12.05
N ALA A 44 5.33 -0.54 -11.34
CA ALA A 44 6.65 -0.65 -11.96
C ALA A 44 6.76 -1.96 -12.77
N PRO A 45 7.62 -2.00 -13.81
CA PRO A 45 7.74 -3.20 -14.65
C PRO A 45 8.06 -4.49 -13.90
N PHE A 46 8.80 -4.42 -12.78
CA PHE A 46 9.13 -5.59 -11.98
C PHE A 46 7.90 -6.19 -11.28
N GLU A 47 6.91 -5.37 -10.92
CA GLU A 47 5.69 -5.83 -10.26
C GLU A 47 4.89 -6.76 -11.19
N TRP A 48 4.70 -6.38 -12.45
CA TRP A 48 4.01 -7.22 -13.43
C TRP A 48 4.73 -8.53 -13.71
N ARG A 49 6.08 -8.50 -13.79
CA ARG A 49 6.89 -9.70 -13.94
C ARG A 49 6.70 -10.66 -12.76
N ASP A 50 6.66 -10.14 -11.54
CA ASP A 50 6.59 -10.94 -10.32
C ASP A 50 5.16 -11.46 -10.05
N LEU A 51 4.14 -10.66 -10.38
CA LEU A 51 2.72 -11.06 -10.32
C LEU A 51 2.41 -12.17 -11.34
N GLY A 52 2.95 -12.08 -12.54
CA GLY A 52 2.74 -13.05 -13.61
C GLY A 52 1.34 -12.94 -14.24
N ARG A 53 0.80 -14.08 -14.69
CA ARG A 53 -0.52 -14.13 -15.34
C ARG A 53 -1.65 -13.98 -14.32
N LEU A 54 -2.57 -13.05 -14.59
CA LEU A 54 -3.69 -12.70 -13.71
C LEU A 54 -5.06 -13.17 -14.23
N ASP A 55 -5.16 -13.46 -15.53
CA ASP A 55 -6.39 -13.85 -16.18
C ASP A 55 -7.09 -15.00 -15.43
N GLY A 56 -8.35 -14.78 -15.04
CA GLY A 56 -9.17 -15.71 -14.28
C GLY A 56 -8.79 -15.91 -12.81
N ARG A 57 -7.74 -15.25 -12.30
CA ARG A 57 -7.34 -15.35 -10.89
C ARG A 57 -8.28 -14.58 -9.97
N GLU A 58 -8.54 -15.15 -8.78
CA GLU A 58 -9.18 -14.43 -7.67
C GLU A 58 -8.13 -13.59 -6.94
N VAL A 59 -8.27 -12.27 -7.01
CA VAL A 59 -7.33 -11.33 -6.40
C VAL A 59 -8.04 -10.48 -5.36
N VAL A 60 -7.46 -10.32 -4.17
CA VAL A 60 -7.88 -9.30 -3.22
C VAL A 60 -6.79 -8.23 -3.09
N HIS A 61 -7.19 -6.96 -3.18
CA HIS A 61 -6.36 -5.81 -2.86
C HIS A 61 -6.76 -5.29 -1.48
N LEU A 62 -5.91 -5.51 -0.50
CA LEU A 62 -6.09 -5.01 0.87
C LEU A 62 -5.68 -3.55 0.97
N GLN A 63 -6.44 -2.75 1.72
CA GLN A 63 -6.21 -1.31 1.89
C GLN A 63 -6.18 -0.58 0.54
N CYS A 64 -7.21 -0.84 -0.28
CA CYS A 64 -7.23 -0.51 -1.71
C CYS A 64 -7.46 0.98 -2.02
N HIS A 65 -7.76 1.81 -1.01
CA HIS A 65 -7.98 3.25 -1.16
C HIS A 65 -9.03 3.56 -2.25
N LEU A 66 -8.68 4.37 -3.25
CA LEU A 66 -9.56 4.72 -4.39
C LEU A 66 -9.65 3.63 -5.47
N GLY A 67 -9.02 2.48 -5.27
CA GLY A 67 -9.09 1.36 -6.18
C GLY A 67 -8.36 1.52 -7.52
N VAL A 68 -7.51 2.53 -7.70
CA VAL A 68 -6.79 2.74 -8.97
C VAL A 68 -5.89 1.57 -9.35
N GLU A 69 -5.17 1.00 -8.38
CA GLU A 69 -4.37 -0.22 -8.59
C GLU A 69 -5.28 -1.46 -8.72
N THR A 70 -6.41 -1.48 -8.01
CA THR A 70 -7.41 -2.56 -8.11
C THR A 70 -7.96 -2.68 -9.54
N MET A 71 -8.22 -1.56 -10.20
CA MET A 71 -8.67 -1.54 -11.60
C MET A 71 -7.64 -2.15 -12.55
N ALA A 72 -6.34 -1.95 -12.31
CA ALA A 72 -5.30 -2.55 -13.15
C ALA A 72 -5.34 -4.08 -13.14
N PHE A 73 -5.67 -4.70 -12.02
CA PHE A 73 -5.86 -6.15 -11.95
C PHE A 73 -7.07 -6.61 -12.77
N ALA A 74 -8.20 -5.89 -12.68
CA ALA A 74 -9.39 -6.19 -13.48
C ALA A 74 -9.11 -6.05 -14.99
N LEU A 75 -8.38 -5.03 -15.41
CA LEU A 75 -7.93 -4.85 -16.80
C LEU A 75 -7.01 -5.99 -17.29
N LYS A 76 -6.35 -6.69 -16.37
CA LYS A 76 -5.55 -7.89 -16.65
C LYS A 76 -6.35 -9.21 -16.61
N GLY A 77 -7.69 -9.13 -16.52
CA GLY A 77 -8.57 -10.28 -16.55
C GLY A 77 -8.74 -11.01 -15.20
N ALA A 78 -8.29 -10.42 -14.10
CA ALA A 78 -8.54 -10.99 -12.77
C ALA A 78 -9.99 -10.73 -12.30
N ARG A 79 -10.52 -11.62 -11.46
CA ARG A 79 -11.69 -11.35 -10.62
C ARG A 79 -11.21 -10.69 -9.35
N VAL A 80 -11.56 -9.43 -9.16
CA VAL A 80 -10.91 -8.59 -8.15
C VAL A 80 -11.88 -8.17 -7.06
N THR A 81 -11.42 -8.28 -5.81
CA THR A 81 -12.06 -7.68 -4.64
C THR A 81 -11.12 -6.63 -4.06
N GLY A 82 -11.61 -5.41 -3.84
CA GLY A 82 -10.92 -4.38 -3.05
C GLY A 82 -11.47 -4.32 -1.63
N LEU A 83 -10.61 -4.14 -0.64
CA LEU A 83 -11.01 -3.96 0.75
C LEU A 83 -10.35 -2.72 1.32
N ASP A 84 -11.13 -1.87 1.98
CA ASP A 84 -10.62 -0.70 2.69
C ASP A 84 -11.46 -0.39 3.93
N PHE A 85 -10.82 0.15 4.97
CA PHE A 85 -11.51 0.52 6.21
C PHE A 85 -12.22 1.89 6.11
N SER A 86 -11.90 2.72 5.11
CA SER A 86 -12.58 3.98 4.84
C SER A 86 -13.82 3.76 3.99
N CYS A 87 -14.98 4.05 4.54
CA CYS A 87 -16.23 3.91 3.80
C CYS A 87 -16.31 4.94 2.64
N VAL A 88 -15.63 6.07 2.74
CA VAL A 88 -15.56 7.08 1.69
C VAL A 88 -14.66 6.59 0.56
N CYS A 89 -13.48 6.01 0.88
CA CYS A 89 -12.61 5.39 -0.12
C CYS A 89 -13.35 4.30 -0.90
N VAL A 90 -14.07 3.41 -0.22
CA VAL A 90 -14.86 2.34 -0.86
C VAL A 90 -15.91 2.90 -1.81
N ARG A 91 -16.68 3.92 -1.40
CA ARG A 91 -17.68 4.57 -2.28
C ARG A 91 -17.04 5.21 -3.52
N GLU A 92 -15.93 5.91 -3.35
CA GLU A 92 -15.20 6.50 -4.47
C GLU A 92 -14.63 5.42 -5.40
N ALA A 93 -14.04 4.36 -4.87
CA ALA A 93 -13.53 3.23 -5.66
C ALA A 93 -14.64 2.56 -6.47
N GLN A 94 -15.81 2.34 -5.88
CA GLN A 94 -17.00 1.82 -6.58
C GLN A 94 -17.47 2.76 -7.68
N ARG A 95 -17.48 4.08 -7.46
CA ARG A 95 -17.85 5.07 -8.46
C ARG A 95 -16.88 5.02 -9.64
N VAL A 96 -15.59 5.11 -9.36
CA VAL A 96 -14.53 5.12 -10.38
C VAL A 96 -14.53 3.85 -11.22
N ALA A 97 -14.68 2.68 -10.60
CA ALA A 97 -14.77 1.41 -11.33
C ALA A 97 -15.99 1.35 -12.26
N ARG A 98 -17.18 1.80 -11.79
CA ARG A 98 -18.39 1.86 -12.62
C ARG A 98 -18.22 2.80 -13.82
N GLU A 99 -17.62 3.97 -13.61
CA GLU A 99 -17.35 4.95 -14.69
C GLU A 99 -16.37 4.39 -15.72
N ALA A 100 -15.43 3.53 -15.29
CA ALA A 100 -14.50 2.83 -16.17
C ALA A 100 -15.11 1.55 -16.82
N GLY A 101 -16.37 1.21 -16.54
CA GLY A 101 -17.03 0.01 -17.06
C GLY A 101 -16.46 -1.31 -16.48
N LEU A 102 -15.82 -1.27 -15.31
CA LEU A 102 -15.21 -2.41 -14.67
C LEU A 102 -16.11 -2.99 -13.58
N THR A 103 -16.19 -4.32 -13.51
CA THR A 103 -16.87 -5.05 -12.44
C THR A 103 -15.85 -5.45 -11.39
N ILE A 104 -15.90 -4.78 -10.23
CA ILE A 104 -15.01 -5.01 -9.08
C ILE A 104 -15.85 -4.98 -7.81
N ASP A 105 -15.67 -5.97 -6.95
CA ASP A 105 -16.28 -5.99 -5.63
C ASP A 105 -15.45 -5.15 -4.66
N TYR A 106 -16.07 -4.14 -4.02
CA TYR A 106 -15.43 -3.36 -2.97
C TYR A 106 -16.12 -3.57 -1.65
N VAL A 107 -15.35 -3.92 -0.62
CA VAL A 107 -15.82 -4.27 0.72
C VAL A 107 -15.26 -3.28 1.74
N HIS A 108 -16.16 -2.69 2.53
CA HIS A 108 -15.80 -1.84 3.64
C HIS A 108 -15.53 -2.69 4.87
N ALA A 109 -14.26 -2.89 5.20
CA ALA A 109 -13.82 -3.60 6.39
C ALA A 109 -12.38 -3.23 6.75
N ASP A 110 -12.04 -3.36 8.04
CA ASP A 110 -10.66 -3.32 8.50
C ASP A 110 -9.90 -4.56 8.03
N VAL A 111 -8.61 -4.41 7.72
CA VAL A 111 -7.78 -5.52 7.23
C VAL A 111 -7.70 -6.68 8.21
N TYR A 112 -7.73 -6.42 9.52
CA TYR A 112 -7.72 -7.47 10.54
C TYR A 112 -9.05 -8.25 10.63
N GLY A 113 -10.14 -7.68 10.11
CA GLY A 113 -11.45 -8.34 9.93
C GLY A 113 -11.65 -8.94 8.54
N ALA A 114 -10.65 -8.90 7.67
CA ALA A 114 -10.80 -9.29 6.27
C ALA A 114 -11.25 -10.74 6.07
N VAL A 115 -10.78 -11.67 6.91
CA VAL A 115 -11.21 -13.09 6.81
C VAL A 115 -12.69 -13.27 7.14
N GLU A 116 -13.22 -12.50 8.10
CA GLU A 116 -14.63 -12.53 8.45
C GLU A 116 -15.49 -11.92 7.34
N ALA A 117 -15.02 -10.82 6.75
CA ALA A 117 -15.72 -10.11 5.68
C ALA A 117 -15.71 -10.84 4.34
N LEU A 118 -14.62 -11.54 4.02
CA LEU A 118 -14.36 -12.08 2.68
C LEU A 118 -14.37 -13.61 2.60
N GLY A 119 -14.21 -14.30 3.73
CA GLY A 119 -14.02 -15.76 3.79
C GLY A 119 -12.56 -16.18 3.70
N ALA A 120 -12.26 -17.34 4.30
CA ALA A 120 -10.94 -17.95 4.28
C ALA A 120 -10.69 -18.70 2.96
N GLU A 121 -9.41 -18.86 2.59
CA GLU A 121 -8.94 -19.68 1.45
C GLU A 121 -9.67 -19.38 0.11
N ARG A 122 -9.98 -18.11 -0.10
CA ARG A 122 -10.76 -17.65 -1.26
C ARG A 122 -9.89 -17.18 -2.42
N PHE A 123 -8.73 -16.58 -2.14
CA PHE A 123 -7.96 -15.85 -3.14
C PHE A 123 -6.73 -16.62 -3.61
N ASP A 124 -6.43 -16.49 -4.91
CA ASP A 124 -5.18 -16.97 -5.50
C ASP A 124 -4.04 -16.02 -5.19
N ILE A 125 -4.36 -14.71 -5.09
CA ILE A 125 -3.41 -13.63 -4.84
C ILE A 125 -4.01 -12.67 -3.80
N VAL A 126 -3.22 -12.35 -2.77
CA VAL A 126 -3.44 -11.18 -1.92
C VAL A 126 -2.42 -10.12 -2.33
N TYR A 127 -2.89 -8.91 -2.60
CA TYR A 127 -2.04 -7.78 -2.92
C TYR A 127 -2.17 -6.71 -1.84
N THR A 128 -1.06 -6.14 -1.43
CA THR A 128 -0.99 -4.94 -0.59
C THR A 128 -0.11 -3.91 -1.29
N GLY A 129 -0.67 -2.73 -1.54
CA GLY A 129 -0.02 -1.66 -2.29
C GLY A 129 0.84 -0.74 -1.42
N LYS A 130 1.39 0.27 -2.07
CA LYS A 130 2.38 1.21 -1.50
C LYS A 130 1.75 2.15 -0.47
N GLY A 131 2.38 2.28 0.70
CA GLY A 131 1.95 3.17 1.77
C GLY A 131 0.84 2.59 2.66
N ALA A 132 0.68 1.27 2.69
CA ALA A 132 -0.34 0.58 3.45
C ALA A 132 0.14 0.13 4.84
N LEU A 133 1.35 -0.45 4.92
CA LEU A 133 1.84 -1.07 6.17
C LEU A 133 2.05 -0.06 7.30
N CYS A 134 2.38 1.18 6.99
CA CYS A 134 2.57 2.21 8.02
C CYS A 134 1.30 2.55 8.81
N TYR A 135 0.13 2.11 8.37
CA TYR A 135 -1.13 2.28 9.09
C TYR A 135 -1.52 1.06 9.93
N LEU A 136 -0.67 0.04 9.98
CA LEU A 136 -0.92 -1.20 10.72
C LEU A 136 -0.14 -1.24 12.03
N PRO A 137 -0.82 -1.37 13.17
CA PRO A 137 -0.16 -1.53 14.47
C PRO A 137 0.50 -2.89 14.67
N ASP A 138 0.05 -3.94 13.96
CA ASP A 138 0.48 -5.33 14.16
C ASP A 138 0.66 -6.06 12.83
N LEU A 139 1.92 -6.28 12.44
CA LEU A 139 2.26 -7.02 11.22
C LEU A 139 2.08 -8.53 11.36
N THR A 140 2.17 -9.08 12.57
CA THR A 140 1.97 -10.51 12.81
C THR A 140 0.53 -10.90 12.50
N GLU A 141 -0.44 -10.16 13.04
CA GLU A 141 -1.85 -10.37 12.74
C GLU A 141 -2.20 -10.09 11.28
N TRP A 142 -1.61 -9.06 10.67
CA TRP A 142 -1.77 -8.80 9.24
C TRP A 142 -1.27 -9.97 8.39
N ALA A 143 -0.10 -10.51 8.70
CA ALA A 143 0.47 -11.65 7.97
C ALA A 143 -0.38 -12.92 8.14
N GLN A 144 -0.87 -13.20 9.34
CA GLN A 144 -1.77 -14.32 9.61
C GLN A 144 -3.11 -14.16 8.88
N THR A 145 -3.70 -12.96 8.89
CA THR A 145 -4.92 -12.64 8.13
C THR A 145 -4.70 -12.89 6.64
N THR A 146 -3.60 -12.40 6.10
CA THR A 146 -3.21 -12.60 4.70
C THR A 146 -3.07 -14.08 4.35
N ALA A 147 -2.39 -14.86 5.21
CA ALA A 147 -2.25 -16.31 5.02
C ALA A 147 -3.58 -17.05 5.03
N ARG A 148 -4.54 -16.62 5.87
CA ARG A 148 -5.88 -17.21 5.96
C ARG A 148 -6.77 -16.89 4.75
N LEU A 149 -6.61 -15.73 4.12
CA LEU A 149 -7.34 -15.34 2.91
C LEU A 149 -6.90 -16.15 1.68
N LEU A 150 -5.64 -16.56 1.64
CA LEU A 150 -5.06 -17.28 0.50
C LEU A 150 -5.48 -18.74 0.46
N LYS A 151 -5.79 -19.22 -0.75
CA LYS A 151 -5.85 -20.65 -1.06
C LYS A 151 -4.49 -21.31 -0.80
N PRO A 152 -4.43 -22.62 -0.47
CA PRO A 152 -3.17 -23.36 -0.54
C PRO A 152 -2.52 -23.22 -1.92
N GLY A 153 -1.23 -22.87 -1.98
CA GLY A 153 -0.50 -22.59 -3.21
C GLY A 153 -0.72 -21.19 -3.79
N GLY A 154 -1.58 -20.36 -3.19
CA GLY A 154 -1.69 -18.93 -3.49
C GLY A 154 -0.49 -18.12 -2.95
N PHE A 155 -0.41 -16.85 -3.28
CA PHE A 155 0.69 -16.00 -2.82
C PHE A 155 0.25 -14.58 -2.45
N LEU A 156 0.96 -14.00 -1.49
CA LEU A 156 0.98 -12.58 -1.23
C LEU A 156 1.96 -11.90 -2.19
N TYR A 157 1.55 -10.77 -2.75
CA TYR A 157 2.44 -9.81 -3.37
C TYR A 157 2.31 -8.46 -2.68
N LEU A 158 3.36 -8.06 -1.98
CA LEU A 158 3.47 -6.78 -1.30
C LEU A 158 4.39 -5.88 -2.10
N VAL A 159 3.98 -4.64 -2.34
CA VAL A 159 4.87 -3.56 -2.78
C VAL A 159 4.71 -2.39 -1.83
N GLU A 160 5.81 -1.95 -1.24
CA GLU A 160 5.76 -0.91 -0.22
C GLU A 160 6.89 0.10 -0.39
N PHE A 161 6.67 1.32 0.09
CA PHE A 161 7.75 2.29 0.22
C PHE A 161 8.79 1.74 1.18
N HIS A 162 10.05 1.79 0.74
CA HIS A 162 11.13 1.28 1.58
C HIS A 162 11.20 2.12 2.87
N PRO A 163 11.34 1.50 4.05
CA PRO A 163 11.38 2.25 5.31
C PRO A 163 12.53 3.26 5.37
N LEU A 164 13.61 3.07 4.60
CA LEU A 164 14.66 4.08 4.44
C LEU A 164 14.11 5.38 3.83
N LEU A 165 13.19 5.29 2.84
CA LEU A 165 12.54 6.47 2.26
C LEU A 165 11.79 7.27 3.33
N ASN A 166 11.07 6.58 4.22
CA ASN A 166 10.36 7.23 5.34
C ASN A 166 11.33 7.80 6.38
N ALA A 167 12.43 7.09 6.64
CA ALA A 167 13.47 7.51 7.59
C ALA A 167 14.19 8.81 7.15
N LEU A 168 14.31 9.07 5.86
CA LEU A 168 14.84 10.32 5.32
C LEU A 168 13.94 11.54 5.59
N GLY A 169 12.73 11.31 6.07
CA GLY A 169 11.81 12.39 6.47
C GLY A 169 11.19 13.14 5.29
N PRO A 170 10.66 14.35 5.55
CA PRO A 170 9.98 15.14 4.52
C PRO A 170 10.93 15.62 3.43
N ILE A 171 10.33 16.05 2.30
CA ILE A 171 11.07 16.70 1.21
C ILE A 171 11.78 17.95 1.76
N GLN A 172 13.04 18.11 1.37
CA GLN A 172 13.86 19.25 1.77
C GLN A 172 13.24 20.56 1.24
N ARG A 173 13.28 21.60 2.07
CA ARG A 173 12.84 22.93 1.67
C ARG A 173 13.95 23.63 0.85
N PRO A 174 13.58 24.60 0.00
CA PRO A 174 14.57 25.47 -0.65
C PRO A 174 15.50 26.09 0.39
N GLY A 175 16.82 25.97 0.18
CA GLY A 175 17.85 26.47 1.09
C GLY A 175 18.35 25.48 2.15
N GLU A 176 17.73 24.31 2.29
CA GLU A 176 18.27 23.20 3.10
C GLU A 176 19.40 22.49 2.35
N THR A 177 20.26 21.78 3.10
CA THR A 177 21.35 21.00 2.51
C THR A 177 20.80 19.95 1.54
N ARG A 178 21.57 19.60 0.50
CA ARG A 178 21.22 18.53 -0.43
C ARG A 178 21.46 17.13 0.16
N ASP A 179 22.05 17.07 1.36
CA ASP A 179 22.38 15.82 2.00
C ASP A 179 21.12 15.07 2.43
N LEU A 180 21.09 13.78 2.15
CA LEU A 180 20.03 12.88 2.62
C LEU A 180 20.35 12.46 4.05
N VAL A 181 19.63 13.01 5.01
CA VAL A 181 19.83 12.77 6.42
C VAL A 181 18.69 11.95 7.00
N ILE A 182 19.02 10.94 7.81
CA ILE A 182 18.02 10.16 8.57
C ILE A 182 17.42 11.07 9.64
N ARG A 183 16.11 11.26 9.59
CA ARG A 183 15.34 12.18 10.46
C ARG A 183 14.24 11.47 11.24
N ARG A 184 13.93 10.23 10.90
CA ARG A 184 12.86 9.42 11.50
C ARG A 184 13.35 8.00 11.73
N ASP A 185 12.62 7.26 12.56
CA ASP A 185 12.94 5.87 12.82
C ASP A 185 12.71 5.00 11.57
N TYR A 186 13.70 4.17 11.30
CA TYR A 186 13.61 3.08 10.34
C TYR A 186 12.98 1.83 10.99
N LEU A 187 13.34 1.57 12.24
CA LEU A 187 12.88 0.42 13.02
C LEU A 187 11.57 0.74 13.74
N GLY A 188 10.75 -0.29 13.92
CA GLY A 188 9.59 -0.27 14.79
C GLY A 188 9.94 -0.24 16.28
N GLY A 189 8.93 -0.49 17.13
CA GLY A 189 9.11 -0.70 18.57
C GLY A 189 8.90 0.53 19.45
N ARG A 190 8.75 1.74 18.87
CA ARG A 190 8.42 2.96 19.62
C ARG A 190 6.94 3.33 19.61
N GLY A 191 6.09 2.45 19.06
CA GLY A 191 4.67 2.72 18.89
C GLY A 191 4.36 3.64 17.72
N ALA A 192 3.13 4.16 17.69
CA ALA A 192 2.67 5.04 16.62
C ALA A 192 3.27 6.44 16.73
N VAL A 193 3.66 7.00 15.60
CA VAL A 193 4.07 8.40 15.47
C VAL A 193 2.87 9.22 15.06
N GLU A 194 2.53 10.22 15.87
CA GLU A 194 1.48 11.17 15.56
C GLU A 194 1.90 12.12 14.43
N ARG A 195 0.97 12.34 13.51
CA ARG A 195 1.09 13.30 12.42
C ARG A 195 -0.13 14.19 12.41
N ASP A 196 0.10 15.49 12.34
CA ASP A 196 -0.96 16.49 12.16
C ASP A 196 -0.64 17.31 10.91
N SER A 197 -1.47 17.22 9.90
CA SER A 197 -1.27 17.89 8.62
C SER A 197 -2.59 18.30 8.00
N THR A 198 -2.71 19.61 7.77
CA THR A 198 -3.86 20.19 7.05
C THR A 198 -3.84 19.90 5.56
N HIS A 199 -2.72 19.44 4.99
CA HIS A 199 -2.62 19.07 3.58
C HIS A 199 -2.23 17.61 3.45
N THR A 200 -2.82 16.95 2.47
CA THR A 200 -2.42 15.61 2.06
C THR A 200 -1.24 15.68 1.07
N TYR A 201 -0.73 14.54 0.65
CA TYR A 201 0.39 14.44 -0.31
C TYR A 201 -0.01 14.70 -1.77
N THR A 202 -1.30 14.92 -2.04
CA THR A 202 -1.79 15.28 -3.37
C THR A 202 -1.99 16.79 -3.49
N ASP A 203 -2.14 17.27 -4.70
CA ASP A 203 -2.70 18.59 -4.95
C ASP A 203 -4.18 18.64 -4.50
N GLY A 204 -4.64 19.83 -4.13
CA GLY A 204 -6.02 20.05 -3.69
C GLY A 204 -6.14 20.97 -2.49
N PRO A 205 -7.35 21.18 -1.98
CA PRO A 205 -7.59 22.03 -0.82
C PRO A 205 -7.06 21.41 0.47
N ALA A 206 -6.93 22.23 1.49
CA ALA A 206 -6.66 21.75 2.84
C ALA A 206 -7.81 20.90 3.38
N LEU A 207 -7.49 19.96 4.26
CA LEU A 207 -8.46 19.20 5.05
C LEU A 207 -9.24 20.18 5.94
N ALA A 208 -10.56 20.07 5.93
CA ALA A 208 -11.43 20.88 6.78
C ALA A 208 -11.47 20.37 8.24
N SER A 209 -11.22 19.06 8.43
CA SER A 209 -11.21 18.38 9.74
C SER A 209 -10.31 17.14 9.67
N ASP A 210 -10.19 16.43 10.79
CA ASP A 210 -9.53 15.12 10.90
C ASP A 210 -8.11 15.10 10.32
N THR A 211 -7.34 16.15 10.63
CA THR A 211 -5.95 16.35 10.20
C THR A 211 -4.98 15.39 10.88
N LEU A 212 -5.39 14.85 12.03
CA LEU A 212 -4.59 13.97 12.87
C LEU A 212 -4.63 12.53 12.35
N HIS A 213 -3.44 11.92 12.21
CA HIS A 213 -3.29 10.51 11.88
C HIS A 213 -2.03 9.93 12.53
N TYR A 214 -1.92 8.61 12.50
CA TYR A 214 -0.87 7.86 13.18
C TYR A 214 -0.22 6.88 12.22
N GLU A 215 1.11 6.83 12.25
CA GLU A 215 1.92 5.93 11.45
C GLU A 215 2.82 5.07 12.35
N TRP A 216 2.93 3.77 12.03
CA TRP A 216 3.86 2.85 12.63
C TRP A 216 5.05 2.64 11.71
N SER A 217 6.26 2.63 12.26
CA SER A 217 7.46 2.29 11.49
C SER A 217 7.66 0.77 11.48
N HIS A 218 7.93 0.23 10.29
CA HIS A 218 8.20 -1.19 10.10
C HIS A 218 9.44 -1.36 9.22
N GLY A 219 10.49 -1.98 9.76
CA GLY A 219 11.67 -2.36 9.00
C GLY A 219 11.38 -3.53 8.06
N VAL A 220 12.12 -3.66 6.96
CA VAL A 220 11.97 -4.80 6.03
C VAL A 220 12.14 -6.14 6.75
N GLY A 221 13.08 -6.22 7.71
CA GLY A 221 13.29 -7.42 8.53
C GLY A 221 12.06 -7.84 9.33
N GLU A 222 11.32 -6.87 9.90
CA GLU A 222 10.08 -7.12 10.64
C GLU A 222 9.00 -7.71 9.73
N VAL A 223 8.81 -7.13 8.54
CA VAL A 223 7.86 -7.62 7.53
C VAL A 223 8.19 -9.06 7.12
N VAL A 224 9.46 -9.34 6.83
CA VAL A 224 9.94 -10.67 6.44
C VAL A 224 9.71 -11.69 7.56
N THR A 225 9.99 -11.31 8.79
CA THR A 225 9.81 -12.19 9.99
C THR A 225 8.32 -12.49 10.18
N ALA A 226 7.44 -11.48 10.16
CA ALA A 226 6.00 -11.68 10.33
C ALA A 226 5.43 -12.65 9.27
N LEU A 227 5.86 -12.53 8.02
CA LEU A 227 5.43 -13.45 6.96
C LEU A 227 5.96 -14.87 7.17
N ALA A 228 7.23 -15.02 7.57
CA ALA A 228 7.82 -16.34 7.84
C ALA A 228 7.10 -17.03 9.01
N GLU A 229 6.80 -16.31 10.09
CA GLU A 229 6.07 -16.80 11.26
C GLU A 229 4.61 -17.16 10.92
N ALA A 230 3.99 -16.46 9.96
CA ALA A 230 2.68 -16.82 9.42
C ALA A 230 2.69 -18.03 8.46
N GLY A 231 3.86 -18.66 8.27
CA GLY A 231 4.03 -19.88 7.47
C GLY A 231 4.22 -19.66 5.98
N PHE A 232 4.54 -18.44 5.54
CA PHE A 232 4.86 -18.19 4.14
C PHE A 232 6.26 -18.67 3.76
N SER A 233 6.40 -19.16 2.53
CA SER A 233 7.69 -19.37 1.88
C SER A 233 8.04 -18.13 1.06
N LEU A 234 9.12 -17.43 1.43
CA LEU A 234 9.59 -16.25 0.72
C LEU A 234 10.21 -16.65 -0.63
N GLY A 235 9.58 -16.21 -1.71
CA GLY A 235 10.04 -16.51 -3.06
C GLY A 235 10.94 -15.43 -3.65
N ARG A 236 10.66 -14.17 -3.35
CA ARG A 236 11.42 -13.02 -3.87
C ARG A 236 11.27 -11.81 -2.98
N LEU A 237 12.38 -11.12 -2.77
CA LEU A 237 12.44 -9.75 -2.24
C LEU A 237 13.25 -8.92 -3.25
N THR A 238 12.64 -7.85 -3.77
CA THR A 238 13.25 -6.95 -4.76
C THR A 238 13.27 -5.55 -4.18
N GLU A 239 14.44 -4.95 -4.07
CA GLU A 239 14.59 -3.54 -3.70
C GLU A 239 14.93 -2.73 -4.95
N THR A 240 14.33 -1.54 -5.10
CA THR A 240 14.56 -0.68 -6.25
C THR A 240 14.73 0.78 -5.86
N CYS A 241 15.41 1.55 -6.68
CA CYS A 241 15.54 3.00 -6.57
C CYS A 241 14.44 3.76 -7.33
N LEU A 242 13.29 3.14 -7.58
CA LEU A 242 12.18 3.73 -8.33
C LEU A 242 11.15 4.37 -7.40
N LEU A 243 10.53 5.48 -7.86
CA LEU A 243 9.33 6.07 -7.27
C LEU A 243 8.33 6.46 -8.36
N PRO A 244 7.02 6.41 -8.09
CA PRO A 244 6.01 6.85 -9.05
C PRO A 244 5.86 8.39 -9.14
N TRP A 245 6.61 9.14 -8.35
CA TRP A 245 6.67 10.62 -8.37
C TRP A 245 8.10 11.10 -8.12
N GLN A 246 8.37 12.36 -8.53
CA GLN A 246 9.64 13.03 -8.25
C GLN A 246 9.67 13.50 -6.79
N ARG A 247 10.51 12.87 -5.98
CA ARG A 247 10.70 13.28 -4.57
C ARG A 247 11.78 14.34 -4.40
N TRP A 248 12.85 14.27 -5.16
CA TRP A 248 13.97 15.20 -5.10
C TRP A 248 14.28 15.78 -6.48
N PRO A 249 14.75 17.05 -6.53
CA PRO A 249 15.11 17.70 -7.81
C PRO A 249 16.16 16.94 -8.64
N ALA A 250 17.05 16.20 -7.97
CA ALA A 250 18.09 15.38 -8.62
C ALA A 250 17.56 14.11 -9.30
N MET A 251 16.28 13.77 -9.11
CA MET A 251 15.70 12.59 -9.75
C MET A 251 15.42 12.83 -11.23
N VAL A 252 15.62 11.77 -12.02
CA VAL A 252 15.36 11.75 -13.46
C VAL A 252 14.23 10.78 -13.78
N ARG A 253 13.47 11.08 -14.84
CA ARG A 253 12.35 10.25 -15.27
C ARG A 253 12.84 9.08 -16.11
N THR A 254 12.38 7.88 -15.81
CA THR A 254 12.68 6.67 -16.59
C THR A 254 11.81 6.59 -17.85
N GLN A 255 12.16 5.72 -18.79
CA GLN A 255 11.34 5.44 -19.98
C GLN A 255 9.94 4.92 -19.68
N HIS A 256 9.73 4.35 -18.48
CA HIS A 256 8.43 3.84 -18.02
C HIS A 256 7.62 4.88 -17.22
N GLY A 257 8.07 6.14 -17.17
CA GLY A 257 7.38 7.22 -16.49
C GLY A 257 7.61 7.31 -14.99
N TRP A 258 8.40 6.40 -14.41
CA TRP A 258 8.80 6.41 -13.01
C TRP A 258 10.05 7.27 -12.80
N TRP A 259 10.37 7.59 -11.56
CA TRP A 259 11.50 8.43 -11.20
C TRP A 259 12.58 7.62 -10.48
N THR A 260 13.84 7.96 -10.72
CA THR A 260 15.01 7.39 -10.06
C THR A 260 16.05 8.46 -9.80
N MET A 261 17.00 8.19 -8.91
CA MET A 261 18.14 9.09 -8.73
C MET A 261 18.96 9.20 -10.00
N SER A 262 19.58 10.36 -10.23
CA SER A 262 20.53 10.56 -11.33
C SER A 262 21.64 9.49 -11.27
N PRO A 263 22.19 9.06 -12.42
CA PRO A 263 23.32 8.12 -12.45
C PRO A 263 24.57 8.55 -11.69
N SER A 264 24.73 9.86 -11.43
CA SER A 264 25.81 10.42 -10.61
C SER A 264 25.57 10.32 -9.10
N GLU A 265 24.35 9.97 -8.67
CA GLU A 265 23.97 9.90 -7.28
C GLU A 265 24.04 8.47 -6.74
N PRO A 266 24.28 8.27 -5.44
CA PRO A 266 24.22 6.95 -4.82
C PRO A 266 22.89 6.25 -5.04
N ARG A 267 22.93 4.94 -5.25
CA ARG A 267 21.75 4.11 -5.38
C ARG A 267 21.37 3.55 -4.01
N PHE A 268 20.13 3.76 -3.61
CA PHE A 268 19.55 3.20 -2.38
C PHE A 268 18.08 2.85 -2.61
N PRO A 269 17.51 1.94 -1.80
CA PRO A 269 16.16 1.47 -2.01
C PRO A 269 15.12 2.54 -1.67
N LEU A 270 14.14 2.72 -2.56
CA LEU A 270 13.01 3.64 -2.39
C LEU A 270 11.68 2.90 -2.30
N ILE A 271 11.54 1.79 -3.00
CA ILE A 271 10.45 0.82 -2.84
C ILE A 271 11.02 -0.59 -2.82
N TYR A 272 10.27 -1.49 -2.23
CA TYR A 272 10.56 -2.92 -2.33
C TYR A 272 9.30 -3.70 -2.72
N GLY A 273 9.49 -4.79 -3.43
CA GLY A 273 8.46 -5.77 -3.75
C GLY A 273 8.80 -7.10 -3.10
N LEU A 274 7.82 -7.76 -2.50
CA LEU A 274 7.98 -9.04 -1.84
C LEU A 274 6.90 -10.02 -2.32
N LYS A 275 7.33 -11.20 -2.78
CA LYS A 275 6.46 -12.31 -3.12
C LYS A 275 6.66 -13.44 -2.13
N ALA A 276 5.58 -13.83 -1.46
CA ALA A 276 5.58 -14.90 -0.46
C ALA A 276 4.42 -15.88 -0.75
N SER A 277 4.70 -17.16 -0.84
CA SER A 277 3.73 -18.19 -1.20
C SER A 277 3.21 -18.92 0.03
N LYS A 278 1.90 -19.14 0.10
CA LYS A 278 1.30 -20.08 1.06
C LYS A 278 1.59 -21.49 0.57
N PRO A 279 2.24 -22.36 1.38
CA PRO A 279 2.50 -23.74 0.99
C PRO A 279 1.24 -24.48 0.57
N THR A 280 1.37 -25.38 -0.39
CA THR A 280 0.31 -26.35 -0.70
C THR A 280 0.16 -27.33 0.46
N ARG A 281 -1.07 -27.74 0.77
CA ARG A 281 -1.26 -28.85 1.71
C ARG A 281 -0.59 -30.09 1.12
N LEU A 282 0.35 -30.68 1.85
CA LEU A 282 0.83 -32.03 1.49
C LEU A 282 -0.38 -32.96 1.53
N LYS A 283 -0.57 -33.71 0.45
CA LYS A 283 -1.59 -34.77 0.39
C LYS A 283 -1.23 -35.92 1.28
#